data_3ccaf43e17d8eb1f4018280c8f38a796
#
_entry.id   3ccaf43e17d8eb1f4018280c8f38a796
#
_cell.length_a   1.000
_cell.length_b   1.000
_cell.length_c   1.000
_cell.angle_alpha   90.00
_cell.angle_beta   90.00
_cell.angle_gamma   90.00
#
_symmetry.space_group_name_H-M   'P 1'
#
loop_
_entity.id
_entity.type
_entity.pdbx_description
1 polymer ?
#
loop_
_entity_poly.entity_id
_entity_poly.type
_entity_poly.pdbx_seq_one_letter_code
_entity_poly.pdbx_strand_id
1 'polypeptide(L)'
;KNVILMIGDGMSLMHMYSAWTANRGKLWLDNSQYTGLSKTYCANRLITDSGAGGTALATGHKTNYHMVGVDPEGKPLESLTTLANKKGLSSGIAVTCRLWDATPADFCCHNTDRDAEAEIVADYVNCGVDYVFGGGSKLFENRADGRDLFKELREKGYQTPRSWEELAKIQKGKVFCVTDTVDTPLPAERGDLLARASMKAIDLLGQNPEGFFLMVEGSQLDDYGHFNDIDLLMQETHDFDRTIGRIFEWAAQDGETLVVVTADHETGGLTLVDGDLNEGRIVCKFSTGGHSGVMVPVYAFGPGAENFTGIFENTDIFWKIKKLLNL
;
A
#
# COMPACT_ATOMS: atom_id res chain seq x y z
N LYS A 1 14.66 -7.02 -13.08
CA LYS A 1 13.75 -7.62 -12.07
C LYS A 1 12.93 -6.52 -11.43
N ASN A 2 11.66 -6.80 -11.22
CA ASN A 2 10.75 -5.84 -10.59
C ASN A 2 10.13 -6.49 -9.34
N VAL A 3 9.77 -5.66 -8.36
CA VAL A 3 8.95 -6.09 -7.23
C VAL A 3 7.78 -5.12 -7.05
N ILE A 4 6.59 -5.68 -6.90
CA ILE A 4 5.38 -4.95 -6.54
C ILE A 4 4.92 -5.47 -5.17
N LEU A 5 4.94 -4.60 -4.17
CA LEU A 5 4.40 -4.87 -2.83
C LEU A 5 3.01 -4.26 -2.74
N MET A 6 2.00 -5.10 -2.56
CA MET A 6 0.61 -4.69 -2.44
C MET A 6 0.17 -4.82 -0.98
N ILE A 7 -0.37 -3.76 -0.42
CA ILE A 7 -0.81 -3.71 0.99
C ILE A 7 -2.31 -3.44 1.01
N GLY A 8 -3.08 -4.38 1.57
CA GLY A 8 -4.47 -4.13 1.97
C GLY A 8 -4.47 -3.69 3.42
N ASP A 9 -4.64 -2.40 3.66
CA ASP A 9 -4.60 -1.85 5.02
C ASP A 9 -5.68 -2.50 5.91
N GLY A 10 -5.25 -3.07 7.03
CA GLY A 10 -6.15 -3.79 7.95
C GLY A 10 -6.66 -5.16 7.47
N MET A 11 -6.15 -5.69 6.37
CA MET A 11 -6.66 -6.88 5.69
C MET A 11 -6.14 -8.19 6.30
N SER A 12 -7.02 -8.99 6.90
CA SER A 12 -6.70 -10.33 7.39
C SER A 12 -7.26 -11.45 6.49
N LEU A 13 -7.01 -12.69 6.90
CA LEU A 13 -7.59 -13.89 6.29
C LEU A 13 -9.13 -13.82 6.26
N MET A 14 -9.76 -13.26 7.31
CA MET A 14 -11.23 -13.18 7.36
C MET A 14 -11.79 -12.14 6.41
N HIS A 15 -11.07 -11.05 6.16
CA HIS A 15 -11.41 -10.08 5.12
C HIS A 15 -11.45 -10.77 3.75
N MET A 16 -10.40 -11.51 3.43
CA MET A 16 -10.28 -12.22 2.16
C MET A 16 -11.30 -13.34 2.02
N TYR A 17 -11.53 -14.13 3.08
CA TYR A 17 -12.49 -15.22 3.03
C TYR A 17 -13.95 -14.71 2.94
N SER A 18 -14.25 -13.60 3.61
CA SER A 18 -15.54 -12.92 3.48
C SER A 18 -15.77 -12.40 2.05
N ALA A 19 -14.75 -11.75 1.48
CA ALA A 19 -14.80 -11.26 0.09
C ALA A 19 -14.92 -12.41 -0.92
N TRP A 20 -14.19 -13.51 -0.72
CA TRP A 20 -14.28 -14.71 -1.53
C TRP A 20 -15.71 -15.30 -1.48
N THR A 21 -16.29 -15.39 -0.30
CA THR A 21 -17.68 -15.89 -0.12
C THR A 21 -18.68 -14.94 -0.79
N ALA A 22 -18.56 -13.63 -0.56
CA ALA A 22 -19.42 -12.62 -1.16
C ALA A 22 -19.34 -12.60 -2.70
N ASN A 23 -18.19 -12.97 -3.26
CA ASN A 23 -17.99 -13.12 -4.71
C ASN A 23 -18.18 -14.57 -5.20
N ARG A 24 -18.96 -15.36 -4.49
CA ARG A 24 -19.35 -16.73 -4.88
C ARG A 24 -18.18 -17.67 -5.15
N GLY A 25 -17.17 -17.61 -4.30
CA GLY A 25 -16.01 -18.50 -4.32
C GLY A 25 -14.96 -18.15 -5.37
N LYS A 26 -14.77 -16.86 -5.67
CA LYS A 26 -13.76 -16.41 -6.64
C LYS A 26 -13.09 -15.14 -6.17
N LEU A 27 -11.76 -15.15 -6.10
CA LEU A 27 -10.89 -13.98 -6.02
C LEU A 27 -9.72 -14.14 -6.98
N TRP A 28 -9.19 -13.04 -7.47
CA TRP A 28 -7.93 -13.04 -8.22
C TRP A 28 -6.78 -13.52 -7.36
N LEU A 29 -6.84 -13.24 -6.06
CA LEU A 29 -5.86 -13.67 -5.07
C LEU A 29 -5.71 -15.20 -4.98
N ASP A 30 -6.73 -15.99 -5.41
CA ASP A 30 -6.66 -17.46 -5.49
C ASP A 30 -5.55 -17.95 -6.44
N ASN A 31 -5.05 -17.09 -7.33
CA ASN A 31 -3.93 -17.40 -8.22
C ASN A 31 -2.56 -17.24 -7.57
N SER A 32 -2.48 -16.89 -6.30
CA SER A 32 -1.23 -16.82 -5.57
C SER A 32 -0.54 -18.19 -5.54
N GLN A 33 0.78 -18.19 -5.75
CA GLN A 33 1.55 -19.44 -5.84
C GLN A 33 2.02 -19.92 -4.47
N TYR A 34 2.30 -18.98 -3.56
CA TYR A 34 2.82 -19.27 -2.22
C TYR A 34 2.14 -18.36 -1.20
N THR A 35 1.99 -18.90 0.02
CA THR A 35 1.35 -18.17 1.12
C THR A 35 2.13 -18.38 2.42
N GLY A 36 2.25 -17.31 3.19
CA GLY A 36 2.79 -17.30 4.53
C GLY A 36 1.92 -16.46 5.47
N LEU A 37 2.35 -16.33 6.71
CA LEU A 37 1.71 -15.53 7.74
C LEU A 37 2.75 -14.59 8.38
N SER A 38 2.36 -13.34 8.60
CA SER A 38 3.20 -12.30 9.18
C SER A 38 2.71 -11.89 10.57
N LYS A 39 3.65 -11.75 11.50
CA LYS A 39 3.42 -11.18 12.83
C LYS A 39 3.56 -9.67 12.77
N THR A 40 2.59 -8.93 13.29
CA THR A 40 2.42 -7.50 13.03
C THR A 40 2.77 -6.56 14.20
N TYR A 41 3.09 -7.10 15.38
CA TYR A 41 3.39 -6.27 16.55
C TYR A 41 4.49 -5.23 16.29
N CYS A 42 4.39 -4.08 16.96
CA CYS A 42 5.40 -3.01 16.88
C CYS A 42 6.36 -3.03 18.09
N ALA A 43 7.36 -2.16 18.10
CA ALA A 43 8.43 -2.22 19.08
C ALA A 43 7.95 -2.07 20.55
N ASN A 44 6.93 -1.25 20.78
CA ASN A 44 6.42 -0.93 22.13
C ASN A 44 5.01 -1.43 22.41
N ARG A 45 4.33 -2.11 21.46
CA ARG A 45 2.96 -2.64 21.64
C ARG A 45 2.74 -3.94 20.88
N LEU A 46 1.87 -4.80 21.42
CA LEU A 46 1.41 -6.00 20.72
C LEU A 46 0.53 -5.68 19.53
N ILE A 47 -0.35 -4.70 19.67
CA ILE A 47 -1.23 -4.24 18.60
C ILE A 47 -0.63 -3.01 17.94
N THR A 48 -0.25 -3.13 16.69
CA THR A 48 0.35 -2.05 15.90
C THR A 48 -0.70 -1.11 15.32
N ASP A 49 -0.24 0.03 14.84
CA ASP A 49 -0.95 0.88 13.87
C ASP A 49 -0.25 0.82 12.51
N SER A 50 -0.80 1.51 11.51
CA SER A 50 -0.22 1.55 10.16
C SER A 50 1.16 2.22 10.14
N GLY A 51 1.42 3.23 11.00
CA GLY A 51 2.72 3.89 11.07
C GLY A 51 3.84 2.91 11.43
N ALA A 52 3.67 2.12 12.48
CA ALA A 52 4.67 1.13 12.85
C ALA A 52 4.63 -0.12 11.97
N GLY A 53 3.44 -0.58 11.55
CA GLY A 53 3.29 -1.71 10.65
C GLY A 53 3.86 -1.44 9.27
N GLY A 54 3.51 -0.31 8.67
CA GLY A 54 4.04 0.12 7.38
C GLY A 54 5.54 0.41 7.42
N THR A 55 6.05 1.04 8.49
CA THR A 55 7.50 1.23 8.69
C THR A 55 8.25 -0.11 8.69
N ALA A 56 7.69 -1.16 9.33
CA ALA A 56 8.31 -2.48 9.31
C ALA A 56 8.38 -3.08 7.89
N LEU A 57 7.32 -2.91 7.09
CA LEU A 57 7.29 -3.35 5.68
C LEU A 57 8.23 -2.52 4.80
N ALA A 58 8.28 -1.21 5.04
CA ALA A 58 9.06 -0.28 4.22
C ALA A 58 10.56 -0.31 4.49
N THR A 59 10.97 -0.58 5.74
CA THR A 59 12.37 -0.38 6.22
C THR A 59 13.03 -1.62 6.81
N GLY A 60 12.25 -2.66 7.12
CA GLY A 60 12.76 -3.87 7.79
C GLY A 60 13.09 -3.69 9.26
N HIS A 61 12.56 -2.65 9.90
CA HIS A 61 12.77 -2.36 11.32
C HIS A 61 11.45 -2.15 12.05
N LYS A 62 11.35 -2.70 13.28
CA LYS A 62 10.24 -2.36 14.17
C LYS A 62 10.43 -0.95 14.71
N THR A 63 9.37 -0.16 14.71
CA THR A 63 9.34 1.15 15.37
C THR A 63 8.25 1.21 16.43
N ASN A 64 8.15 2.32 17.15
CA ASN A 64 7.09 2.52 18.14
C ASN A 64 5.77 2.86 17.45
N TYR A 65 4.70 2.51 18.13
CA TYR A 65 3.35 2.89 17.73
C TYR A 65 3.27 4.39 17.40
N HIS A 66 2.60 4.74 16.30
CA HIS A 66 2.38 6.12 15.83
C HIS A 66 3.58 6.81 15.17
N MET A 67 4.69 6.11 14.97
CA MET A 67 5.88 6.63 14.28
C MET A 67 5.89 6.20 12.80
N VAL A 68 6.47 7.02 11.94
CA VAL A 68 6.50 6.87 10.47
C VAL A 68 7.94 6.94 9.97
N GLY A 69 8.45 5.88 9.37
CA GLY A 69 9.74 5.85 8.68
C GLY A 69 10.97 6.11 9.57
N VAL A 70 10.83 6.02 10.88
CA VAL A 70 11.91 6.25 11.84
C VAL A 70 12.09 5.05 12.77
N ASP A 71 13.26 4.93 13.41
CA ASP A 71 13.48 3.96 14.46
C ASP A 71 12.84 4.40 15.81
N PRO A 72 12.83 3.56 16.86
CA PRO A 72 12.23 3.92 18.15
C PRO A 72 12.83 5.17 18.81
N GLU A 73 14.03 5.57 18.43
CA GLU A 73 14.72 6.77 18.89
C GLU A 73 14.44 8.00 18.02
N GLY A 74 13.63 7.84 16.96
CA GLY A 74 13.25 8.92 16.03
C GLY A 74 14.26 9.19 14.92
N LYS A 75 15.22 8.29 14.71
CA LYS A 75 16.19 8.42 13.62
C LYS A 75 15.61 7.91 12.32
N PRO A 76 15.72 8.67 11.19
CA PRO A 76 15.24 8.26 9.89
C PRO A 76 15.81 6.91 9.42
N LEU A 77 14.94 6.08 8.86
CA LEU A 77 15.28 4.79 8.26
C LEU A 77 15.18 4.86 6.75
N GLU A 78 15.98 4.08 6.04
CA GLU A 78 15.90 3.99 4.59
C GLU A 78 14.84 2.97 4.17
N SER A 79 13.88 3.43 3.39
CA SER A 79 12.81 2.60 2.83
C SER A 79 13.23 1.88 1.55
N LEU A 80 12.43 0.88 1.13
CA LEU A 80 12.60 0.18 -0.16
C LEU A 80 12.61 1.14 -1.34
N THR A 81 11.79 2.20 -1.35
CA THR A 81 11.81 3.21 -2.42
C THR A 81 13.12 3.97 -2.48
N THR A 82 13.63 4.40 -1.32
CA THR A 82 14.94 5.07 -1.21
C THR A 82 16.09 4.17 -1.67
N LEU A 83 16.09 2.91 -1.22
CA LEU A 83 17.14 1.95 -1.60
C LEU A 83 17.07 1.61 -3.09
N ALA A 84 15.88 1.43 -3.66
CA ALA A 84 15.69 1.21 -5.08
C ALA A 84 16.30 2.34 -5.91
N ASN A 85 15.96 3.59 -5.59
CA ASN A 85 16.50 4.75 -6.29
C ASN A 85 18.02 4.88 -6.15
N LYS A 86 18.58 4.62 -4.96
CA LYS A 86 20.04 4.59 -4.75
C LYS A 86 20.74 3.53 -5.59
N LYS A 87 20.06 2.45 -5.88
CA LYS A 87 20.57 1.35 -6.72
C LYS A 87 20.39 1.61 -8.22
N GLY A 88 19.68 2.67 -8.60
CA GLY A 88 19.39 3.00 -10.00
C GLY A 88 18.09 2.38 -10.54
N LEU A 89 17.30 1.71 -9.70
CA LEU A 89 15.95 1.28 -10.05
C LEU A 89 15.00 2.47 -9.95
N SER A 90 13.88 2.41 -10.65
CA SER A 90 12.78 3.35 -10.41
C SER A 90 11.93 2.92 -9.21
N SER A 91 11.26 3.88 -8.57
CA SER A 91 10.36 3.58 -7.47
C SER A 91 9.01 4.29 -7.59
N GLY A 92 7.95 3.67 -7.03
CA GLY A 92 6.61 4.21 -7.09
C GLY A 92 5.75 3.87 -5.90
N ILE A 93 4.71 4.69 -5.71
CA ILE A 93 3.65 4.55 -4.71
C ILE A 93 2.32 4.86 -5.37
N ALA A 94 1.32 3.99 -5.19
CA ALA A 94 -0.04 4.21 -5.64
C ALA A 94 -1.03 3.78 -4.57
N VAL A 95 -1.82 4.71 -4.03
CA VAL A 95 -2.71 4.49 -2.89
C VAL A 95 -4.10 5.09 -3.12
N THR A 96 -5.08 4.65 -2.35
CA THR A 96 -6.45 5.22 -2.38
C THR A 96 -6.73 6.21 -1.26
N CYS A 97 -5.83 6.36 -0.30
CA CYS A 97 -5.90 7.36 0.76
C CYS A 97 -5.20 8.67 0.40
N ARG A 98 -5.33 9.62 1.31
CA ARG A 98 -4.53 10.83 1.37
C ARG A 98 -3.05 10.52 1.61
N LEU A 99 -2.15 11.23 0.96
CA LEU A 99 -0.71 10.97 1.02
C LEU A 99 -0.05 11.28 2.38
N TRP A 100 -0.73 11.97 3.28
CA TRP A 100 -0.25 12.13 4.66
C TRP A 100 -0.66 10.97 5.58
N ASP A 101 -1.41 9.98 5.07
CA ASP A 101 -1.66 8.77 5.84
C ASP A 101 -0.37 7.97 6.02
N ALA A 102 -0.34 7.15 7.06
CA ALA A 102 0.90 6.54 7.52
C ALA A 102 1.53 5.60 6.49
N THR A 103 0.75 4.70 5.88
CA THR A 103 1.31 3.67 4.99
C THR A 103 2.07 4.24 3.80
N PRO A 104 1.53 5.17 2.97
CA PRO A 104 2.33 5.77 1.92
C PRO A 104 3.49 6.60 2.47
N ALA A 105 3.30 7.28 3.62
CA ALA A 105 4.35 8.07 4.25
C ALA A 105 5.53 7.22 4.73
N ASP A 106 5.31 5.99 5.21
CA ASP A 106 6.37 5.06 5.65
C ASP A 106 7.40 4.74 4.56
N PHE A 107 6.99 4.83 3.29
CA PHE A 107 7.87 4.60 2.14
C PHE A 107 8.60 5.85 1.66
N CYS A 108 8.28 7.03 2.19
CA CYS A 108 8.78 8.32 1.71
C CYS A 108 9.24 9.29 2.79
N CYS A 109 8.62 9.26 3.97
CA CYS A 109 8.67 10.33 4.96
C CYS A 109 9.19 9.82 6.30
N HIS A 110 9.52 10.77 7.19
CA HIS A 110 10.10 10.46 8.51
C HIS A 110 9.50 11.38 9.56
N ASN A 111 8.74 10.82 10.50
CA ASN A 111 8.22 11.59 11.64
C ASN A 111 7.99 10.68 12.86
N THR A 112 8.21 11.22 14.04
CA THR A 112 7.92 10.51 15.31
C THR A 112 6.44 10.56 15.67
N ASP A 113 5.64 11.30 14.92
CA ASP A 113 4.20 11.46 15.12
C ASP A 113 3.48 11.47 13.76
N ARG A 114 2.66 10.43 13.48
CA ARG A 114 1.88 10.34 12.24
C ARG A 114 0.83 11.45 12.09
N ASP A 115 0.46 12.13 13.18
CA ASP A 115 -0.49 13.24 13.15
C ASP A 115 0.16 14.57 12.77
N ALA A 116 1.48 14.62 12.62
CA ALA A 116 2.19 15.77 12.07
C ALA A 116 2.01 15.88 10.54
N GLU A 117 0.77 15.87 10.08
CA GLU A 117 0.36 15.72 8.68
C GLU A 117 1.03 16.73 7.73
N ALA A 118 1.11 18.00 8.15
CA ALA A 118 1.71 19.06 7.33
C ALA A 118 3.23 18.87 7.14
N GLU A 119 3.92 18.32 8.13
CA GLU A 119 5.35 18.01 8.08
C GLU A 119 5.59 16.78 7.19
N ILE A 120 4.78 15.72 7.36
CA ILE A 120 4.83 14.50 6.56
C ILE A 120 4.67 14.83 5.08
N VAL A 121 3.67 15.64 4.71
CA VAL A 121 3.45 16.02 3.31
C VAL A 121 4.64 16.81 2.73
N ALA A 122 5.31 17.63 3.56
CA ALA A 122 6.47 18.40 3.12
C ALA A 122 7.68 17.50 2.80
N ASP A 123 7.82 16.34 3.45
CA ASP A 123 8.91 15.40 3.19
C ASP A 123 8.86 14.79 1.78
N TYR A 124 7.68 14.63 1.19
CA TYR A 124 7.54 14.10 -0.15
C TYR A 124 8.32 14.88 -1.21
N VAL A 125 8.50 16.18 -1.02
CA VAL A 125 9.25 17.03 -1.96
C VAL A 125 10.70 16.56 -2.12
N ASN A 126 11.25 15.89 -1.10
CA ASN A 126 12.65 15.45 -1.06
C ASN A 126 12.82 13.92 -1.12
N CYS A 127 11.73 13.15 -1.17
CA CYS A 127 11.80 11.69 -1.09
C CYS A 127 12.40 11.02 -2.33
N GLY A 128 12.34 11.66 -3.49
CA GLY A 128 12.96 11.18 -4.72
C GLY A 128 12.19 10.09 -5.48
N VAL A 129 11.06 9.62 -4.98
CA VAL A 129 10.19 8.60 -5.61
C VAL A 129 9.75 9.06 -6.99
N ASP A 130 9.84 8.20 -8.02
CA ASP A 130 9.62 8.59 -9.42
C ASP A 130 8.14 8.69 -9.79
N TYR A 131 7.29 7.89 -9.13
CA TYR A 131 5.84 7.90 -9.34
C TYR A 131 5.10 7.91 -8.01
N VAL A 132 4.25 8.90 -7.77
CA VAL A 132 3.35 8.95 -6.61
C VAL A 132 1.94 9.22 -7.10
N PHE A 133 0.99 8.43 -6.62
CA PHE A 133 -0.44 8.60 -6.85
C PHE A 133 -1.22 8.45 -5.55
N GLY A 134 -2.10 9.40 -5.24
CA GLY A 134 -2.99 9.33 -4.08
C GLY A 134 -3.92 10.54 -3.99
N GLY A 135 -4.62 10.66 -2.87
CA GLY A 135 -5.41 11.81 -2.48
C GLY A 135 -4.60 12.81 -1.64
N GLY A 136 -5.27 13.82 -1.11
CA GLY A 136 -4.69 14.71 -0.10
C GLY A 136 -4.18 16.05 -0.60
N SER A 137 -4.72 16.61 -1.67
CA SER A 137 -4.27 17.91 -2.19
C SER A 137 -4.36 19.06 -1.20
N LYS A 138 -5.23 18.96 -0.20
CA LYS A 138 -5.46 19.97 0.84
C LYS A 138 -4.18 20.45 1.54
N LEU A 139 -3.20 19.56 1.76
CA LEU A 139 -1.97 19.92 2.48
C LEU A 139 -0.77 20.19 1.55
N PHE A 140 -0.96 20.10 0.23
CA PHE A 140 0.09 20.46 -0.75
C PHE A 140 0.08 21.94 -1.15
N GLU A 141 -1.09 22.58 -1.06
CA GLU A 141 -1.32 23.98 -1.42
C GLU A 141 -2.08 24.71 -0.32
N ASN A 142 -2.05 26.05 -0.32
CA ASN A 142 -2.69 26.90 0.68
C ASN A 142 -2.26 26.58 2.13
N ARG A 143 -1.01 26.22 2.30
CA ARG A 143 -0.43 25.83 3.59
C ARG A 143 -0.20 27.02 4.51
N ALA A 144 -0.31 26.79 5.82
CA ALA A 144 -0.05 27.81 6.84
C ALA A 144 1.40 28.33 6.82
N ASP A 145 2.36 27.51 6.36
CA ASP A 145 3.78 27.89 6.20
C ASP A 145 4.06 28.68 4.91
N GLY A 146 3.05 28.93 4.09
CA GLY A 146 3.15 29.67 2.83
C GLY A 146 3.82 28.94 1.68
N ARG A 147 4.17 27.64 1.85
CA ARG A 147 4.75 26.81 0.80
C ARG A 147 3.67 26.33 -0.18
N ASP A 148 4.05 26.19 -1.45
CA ASP A 148 3.30 25.48 -2.49
C ASP A 148 4.13 24.24 -2.89
N LEU A 149 3.78 23.07 -2.37
CA LEU A 149 4.56 21.86 -2.59
C LEU A 149 4.44 21.34 -4.03
N PHE A 150 3.34 21.62 -4.74
CA PHE A 150 3.25 21.31 -6.17
C PHE A 150 4.22 22.14 -7.00
N LYS A 151 4.41 23.43 -6.65
CA LYS A 151 5.43 24.25 -7.29
C LYS A 151 6.83 23.70 -7.03
N GLU A 152 7.14 23.37 -5.78
CA GLU A 152 8.45 22.80 -5.41
C GLU A 152 8.72 21.47 -6.12
N LEU A 153 7.71 20.59 -6.25
CA LEU A 153 7.81 19.34 -7.01
C LEU A 153 8.07 19.58 -8.49
N ARG A 154 7.37 20.58 -9.11
CA ARG A 154 7.62 20.93 -10.52
C ARG A 154 9.05 21.48 -10.73
N GLU A 155 9.56 22.26 -9.80
CA GLU A 155 10.95 22.75 -9.82
C GLU A 155 11.98 21.62 -9.73
N LYS A 156 11.59 20.46 -9.14
CA LYS A 156 12.38 19.23 -9.09
C LYS A 156 12.15 18.29 -10.29
N GLY A 157 11.38 18.73 -11.29
CA GLY A 157 11.17 18.00 -12.54
C GLY A 157 9.99 17.04 -12.52
N TYR A 158 9.13 17.09 -11.50
CA TYR A 158 7.90 16.31 -11.51
C TYR A 158 6.81 16.95 -12.36
N GLN A 159 6.07 16.12 -13.08
CA GLN A 159 4.76 16.47 -13.59
C GLN A 159 3.74 16.25 -12.46
N THR A 160 2.84 17.21 -12.26
CA THR A 160 1.91 17.21 -11.13
C THR A 160 0.45 17.18 -11.59
N PRO A 161 0.00 16.08 -12.25
CA PRO A 161 -1.39 15.95 -12.66
C PRO A 161 -2.33 15.93 -11.45
N ARG A 162 -3.54 16.48 -11.65
CA ARG A 162 -4.55 16.63 -10.60
C ARG A 162 -5.79 15.76 -10.88
N SER A 163 -5.78 15.00 -11.94
CA SER A 163 -6.85 14.08 -12.32
C SER A 163 -6.30 12.86 -13.07
N TRP A 164 -7.14 11.82 -13.17
CA TRP A 164 -6.82 10.66 -14.01
C TRP A 164 -6.63 11.06 -15.48
N GLU A 165 -7.46 11.97 -16.00
CA GLU A 165 -7.41 12.42 -17.39
C GLU A 165 -6.11 13.13 -17.75
N GLU A 166 -5.52 13.85 -16.79
CA GLU A 166 -4.19 14.47 -16.94
C GLU A 166 -3.10 13.41 -16.83
N LEU A 167 -3.16 12.54 -15.81
CA LEU A 167 -2.20 11.46 -15.60
C LEU A 167 -2.12 10.51 -16.79
N ALA A 168 -3.25 10.14 -17.37
CA ALA A 168 -3.32 9.21 -18.51
C ALA A 168 -2.53 9.69 -19.72
N LYS A 169 -2.37 11.00 -19.91
CA LYS A 169 -1.64 11.60 -21.04
C LYS A 169 -0.12 11.55 -20.89
N ILE A 170 0.39 11.35 -19.69
CA ILE A 170 1.83 11.35 -19.40
C ILE A 170 2.45 10.06 -19.96
N GLN A 171 3.51 10.18 -20.73
CA GLN A 171 4.18 9.03 -21.38
C GLN A 171 5.58 8.74 -20.78
N LYS A 172 6.17 9.66 -20.05
CA LYS A 172 7.51 9.52 -19.47
C LYS A 172 7.78 10.56 -18.38
N GLY A 173 8.82 10.30 -17.60
CA GLY A 173 9.33 11.23 -16.58
C GLY A 173 8.67 11.01 -15.21
N LYS A 174 9.12 11.80 -14.24
CA LYS A 174 8.63 11.72 -12.87
C LYS A 174 7.23 12.29 -12.73
N VAL A 175 6.39 11.63 -11.93
CA VAL A 175 4.98 11.99 -11.73
C VAL A 175 4.67 12.06 -10.24
N PHE A 176 3.99 13.12 -9.85
CA PHE A 176 3.39 13.28 -8.53
C PHE A 176 1.92 13.67 -8.71
N CYS A 177 1.03 12.68 -8.71
CA CYS A 177 -0.39 12.84 -8.99
C CYS A 177 -1.20 12.85 -7.68
N VAL A 178 -1.91 13.94 -7.43
CA VAL A 178 -2.81 14.05 -6.27
C VAL A 178 -4.19 14.46 -6.78
N THR A 179 -5.16 13.54 -6.74
CA THR A 179 -6.45 13.71 -7.41
C THR A 179 -7.51 14.40 -6.55
N ASP A 180 -7.56 14.10 -5.26
CA ASP A 180 -8.66 14.46 -4.37
C ASP A 180 -8.17 15.35 -3.22
N THR A 181 -9.11 16.03 -2.57
CA THR A 181 -8.79 16.94 -1.45
C THR A 181 -8.30 16.17 -0.21
N VAL A 182 -8.90 15.02 0.05
CA VAL A 182 -8.57 14.07 1.12
C VAL A 182 -8.40 12.69 0.46
N ASP A 183 -9.16 11.69 0.84
CA ASP A 183 -9.10 10.35 0.25
C ASP A 183 -9.77 10.30 -1.12
N THR A 184 -9.43 9.30 -1.94
CA THR A 184 -10.18 9.06 -3.18
C THR A 184 -11.60 8.59 -2.86
N PRO A 185 -12.58 8.85 -3.73
CA PRO A 185 -13.95 8.40 -3.52
C PRO A 185 -14.08 6.89 -3.33
N LEU A 186 -15.26 6.43 -2.88
CA LEU A 186 -15.61 5.01 -2.80
C LEU A 186 -15.48 4.30 -4.16
N PRO A 187 -15.27 2.97 -4.19
CA PRO A 187 -15.17 2.20 -5.44
C PRO A 187 -16.34 2.39 -6.39
N ALA A 188 -17.56 2.58 -5.86
CA ALA A 188 -18.75 2.86 -6.67
C ALA A 188 -18.65 4.16 -7.49
N GLU A 189 -17.87 5.14 -7.02
CA GLU A 189 -17.68 6.44 -7.69
C GLU A 189 -16.38 6.48 -8.48
N ARG A 190 -15.25 6.00 -7.88
CA ARG A 190 -13.92 6.03 -8.50
C ARG A 190 -13.71 4.94 -9.56
N GLY A 191 -14.58 3.91 -9.60
CA GLY A 191 -14.42 2.77 -10.49
C GLY A 191 -13.12 2.00 -10.21
N ASP A 192 -12.39 1.65 -11.26
CA ASP A 192 -11.12 0.91 -11.20
C ASP A 192 -9.88 1.84 -11.09
N LEU A 193 -10.00 2.96 -10.40
CA LEU A 193 -8.97 4.00 -10.34
C LEU A 193 -7.62 3.47 -9.83
N LEU A 194 -7.61 2.65 -8.75
CA LEU A 194 -6.38 2.08 -8.21
C LEU A 194 -5.69 1.17 -9.22
N ALA A 195 -6.45 0.32 -9.90
CA ALA A 195 -5.91 -0.56 -10.94
C ALA A 195 -5.30 0.26 -12.10
N ARG A 196 -6.01 1.29 -12.58
CA ARG A 196 -5.50 2.17 -13.65
C ARG A 196 -4.25 2.93 -13.22
N ALA A 197 -4.24 3.49 -12.02
CA ALA A 197 -3.09 4.21 -11.48
C ALA A 197 -1.87 3.30 -11.30
N SER A 198 -2.09 2.06 -10.83
CA SER A 198 -1.04 1.06 -10.67
C SER A 198 -0.47 0.61 -12.02
N MET A 199 -1.32 0.35 -13.01
CA MET A 199 -0.85 0.01 -14.36
C MET A 199 -0.11 1.16 -15.02
N LYS A 200 -0.53 2.41 -14.78
CA LYS A 200 0.21 3.60 -15.23
C LYS A 200 1.58 3.74 -14.55
N ALA A 201 1.67 3.42 -13.25
CA ALA A 201 2.95 3.33 -12.56
C ALA A 201 3.87 2.31 -13.23
N ILE A 202 3.37 1.10 -13.49
CA ILE A 202 4.10 0.03 -14.15
C ILE A 202 4.61 0.49 -15.53
N ASP A 203 3.77 1.13 -16.34
CA ASP A 203 4.14 1.64 -17.66
C ASP A 203 5.28 2.68 -17.59
N LEU A 204 5.25 3.57 -16.63
CA LEU A 204 6.26 4.62 -16.48
C LEU A 204 7.54 4.11 -15.84
N LEU A 205 7.45 3.35 -14.75
CA LEU A 205 8.60 2.80 -14.03
C LEU A 205 9.32 1.71 -14.84
N GLY A 206 8.57 0.90 -15.58
CA GLY A 206 9.09 -0.17 -16.43
C GLY A 206 9.92 0.32 -17.62
N GLN A 207 9.96 1.63 -17.90
CA GLN A 207 10.87 2.21 -18.89
C GLN A 207 12.33 2.20 -18.41
N ASN A 208 12.57 1.99 -17.12
CA ASN A 208 13.90 1.83 -16.58
C ASN A 208 14.41 0.39 -16.81
N PRO A 209 15.48 0.16 -17.59
CA PRO A 209 15.99 -1.18 -17.86
C PRO A 209 16.55 -1.91 -16.63
N GLU A 210 16.90 -1.18 -15.56
CA GLU A 210 17.35 -1.76 -14.29
C GLU A 210 16.19 -2.34 -13.48
N GLY A 211 14.94 -1.97 -13.80
CA GLY A 211 13.74 -2.42 -13.11
C GLY A 211 13.18 -1.41 -12.11
N PHE A 212 12.22 -1.86 -11.31
CA PHE A 212 11.54 -0.98 -10.37
C PHE A 212 11.05 -1.68 -9.09
N PHE A 213 10.79 -0.87 -8.07
CA PHE A 213 9.98 -1.20 -6.90
C PHE A 213 8.71 -0.35 -6.90
N LEU A 214 7.55 -0.99 -6.73
CA LEU A 214 6.26 -0.30 -6.63
C LEU A 214 5.51 -0.77 -5.38
N MET A 215 5.07 0.17 -4.54
CA MET A 215 4.09 -0.08 -3.49
C MET A 215 2.70 0.33 -3.98
N VAL A 216 1.73 -0.57 -3.82
CA VAL A 216 0.31 -0.34 -4.14
C VAL A 216 -0.51 -0.60 -2.89
N GLU A 217 -1.42 0.29 -2.57
CA GLU A 217 -2.23 0.12 -1.36
C GLU A 217 -3.73 0.29 -1.62
N GLY A 218 -4.49 -0.74 -1.22
CA GLY A 218 -5.92 -0.61 -0.94
C GLY A 218 -6.07 -0.07 0.47
N SER A 219 -6.21 1.24 0.61
CA SER A 219 -6.04 1.92 1.88
C SER A 219 -7.30 1.92 2.74
N GLN A 220 -8.46 2.06 2.10
CA GLN A 220 -9.71 2.34 2.82
C GLN A 220 -10.40 1.08 3.39
N LEU A 221 -9.80 -0.11 3.25
CA LEU A 221 -10.25 -1.31 3.97
C LEU A 221 -10.18 -1.07 5.48
N ASP A 222 -9.12 -0.41 5.95
CA ASP A 222 -8.93 -0.07 7.36
C ASP A 222 -10.05 0.81 7.89
N ASP A 223 -10.41 1.88 7.17
CA ASP A 223 -11.48 2.80 7.57
C ASP A 223 -12.81 2.05 7.81
N TYR A 224 -13.20 1.18 6.89
CA TYR A 224 -14.45 0.43 7.02
C TYR A 224 -14.35 -0.75 7.99
N GLY A 225 -13.17 -1.26 8.25
CA GLY A 225 -12.88 -2.13 9.38
C GLY A 225 -13.13 -1.42 10.72
N HIS A 226 -12.63 -0.19 10.87
CA HIS A 226 -12.86 0.66 12.05
C HIS A 226 -14.35 0.99 12.27
N PHE A 227 -15.08 1.28 11.20
CA PHE A 227 -16.52 1.55 11.27
C PHE A 227 -17.36 0.28 11.44
N ASN A 228 -16.76 -0.91 11.32
CA ASN A 228 -17.47 -2.19 11.30
C ASN A 228 -18.55 -2.25 10.20
N ASP A 229 -18.28 -1.56 9.08
CA ASP A 229 -19.16 -1.51 7.92
C ASP A 229 -18.78 -2.60 6.92
N ILE A 230 -19.44 -3.76 7.02
CA ILE A 230 -19.11 -4.92 6.18
C ILE A 230 -19.39 -4.67 4.69
N ASP A 231 -20.38 -3.87 4.34
CA ASP A 231 -20.75 -3.66 2.94
C ASP A 231 -19.69 -2.78 2.22
N LEU A 232 -19.26 -1.71 2.84
CA LEU A 232 -18.19 -0.85 2.30
C LEU A 232 -16.82 -1.54 2.38
N LEU A 233 -16.55 -2.28 3.44
CA LEU A 233 -15.35 -3.09 3.57
C LEU A 233 -15.22 -4.11 2.42
N MET A 234 -16.31 -4.78 2.05
CA MET A 234 -16.31 -5.73 0.93
C MET A 234 -16.15 -5.02 -0.41
N GLN A 235 -16.69 -3.84 -0.60
CA GLN A 235 -16.47 -3.05 -1.83
C GLN A 235 -15.00 -2.68 -1.99
N GLU A 236 -14.35 -2.21 -0.94
CA GLU A 236 -12.90 -1.90 -0.96
C GLU A 236 -12.05 -3.16 -1.18
N THR A 237 -12.38 -4.26 -0.50
CA THR A 237 -11.67 -5.53 -0.65
C THR A 237 -11.78 -6.07 -2.07
N HIS A 238 -12.95 -6.01 -2.69
CA HIS A 238 -13.14 -6.44 -4.08
C HIS A 238 -12.43 -5.51 -5.08
N ASP A 239 -12.37 -4.21 -4.82
CA ASP A 239 -11.62 -3.26 -5.65
C ASP A 239 -10.11 -3.55 -5.59
N PHE A 240 -9.60 -3.83 -4.38
CA PHE A 240 -8.21 -4.24 -4.20
C PHE A 240 -7.91 -5.57 -4.89
N ASP A 241 -8.80 -6.57 -4.78
CA ASP A 241 -8.64 -7.85 -5.47
C ASP A 241 -8.65 -7.71 -7.01
N ARG A 242 -9.51 -6.84 -7.57
CA ARG A 242 -9.46 -6.53 -9.01
C ARG A 242 -8.12 -5.90 -9.42
N THR A 243 -7.57 -5.05 -8.56
CA THR A 243 -6.25 -4.46 -8.79
C THR A 243 -5.16 -5.53 -8.75
N ILE A 244 -5.21 -6.46 -7.78
CA ILE A 244 -4.32 -7.63 -7.72
C ILE A 244 -4.40 -8.43 -9.01
N GLY A 245 -5.61 -8.70 -9.51
CA GLY A 245 -5.83 -9.45 -10.75
C GLY A 245 -5.13 -8.82 -11.95
N ARG A 246 -5.27 -7.52 -12.14
CA ARG A 246 -4.62 -6.79 -13.23
C ARG A 246 -3.10 -6.86 -13.15
N ILE A 247 -2.56 -6.76 -11.94
CA ILE A 247 -1.12 -6.83 -11.69
C ILE A 247 -0.61 -8.27 -11.89
N PHE A 248 -1.33 -9.29 -11.41
CA PHE A 248 -0.96 -10.69 -11.63
C PHE A 248 -0.95 -11.07 -13.11
N GLU A 249 -1.96 -10.65 -13.88
CA GLU A 249 -2.02 -10.89 -15.33
C GLU A 249 -0.84 -10.24 -16.05
N TRP A 250 -0.51 -9.00 -15.69
CA TRP A 250 0.65 -8.32 -16.26
C TRP A 250 1.97 -8.99 -15.85
N ALA A 251 2.15 -9.31 -14.55
CA ALA A 251 3.37 -9.95 -14.05
C ALA A 251 3.59 -11.35 -14.66
N ALA A 252 2.52 -12.10 -14.93
CA ALA A 252 2.60 -13.39 -15.61
C ALA A 252 3.13 -13.26 -17.05
N GLN A 253 2.76 -12.17 -17.76
CA GLN A 253 3.26 -11.89 -19.10
C GLN A 253 4.69 -11.36 -19.10
N ASP A 254 5.04 -10.53 -18.12
CA ASP A 254 6.38 -9.99 -17.94
C ASP A 254 7.40 -11.08 -17.56
N GLY A 255 7.03 -12.00 -16.70
CA GLY A 255 7.85 -13.16 -16.28
C GLY A 255 9.04 -12.82 -15.37
N GLU A 256 9.32 -11.56 -15.10
CA GLU A 256 10.45 -11.08 -14.29
C GLU A 256 10.01 -10.30 -13.02
N THR A 257 8.72 -10.18 -12.80
CA THR A 257 8.14 -9.42 -11.68
C THR A 257 7.63 -10.32 -10.56
N LEU A 258 8.13 -10.09 -9.35
CA LEU A 258 7.57 -10.64 -8.12
C LEU A 258 6.46 -9.72 -7.64
N VAL A 259 5.31 -10.29 -7.29
CA VAL A 259 4.20 -9.60 -6.61
C VAL A 259 4.01 -10.21 -5.23
N VAL A 260 4.01 -9.37 -4.20
CA VAL A 260 3.74 -9.75 -2.80
C VAL A 260 2.53 -8.98 -2.33
N VAL A 261 1.51 -9.68 -1.84
CA VAL A 261 0.28 -9.07 -1.30
C VAL A 261 0.19 -9.39 0.19
N THR A 262 0.06 -8.37 1.01
CA THR A 262 -0.02 -8.53 2.47
C THR A 262 -0.86 -7.42 3.10
N ALA A 263 -0.83 -7.32 4.42
CA ALA A 263 -1.39 -6.24 5.21
C ALA A 263 -0.36 -5.77 6.24
N ASP A 264 -0.55 -4.59 6.76
CA ASP A 264 0.24 -4.01 7.84
C ASP A 264 -0.26 -4.48 9.23
N HIS A 265 -1.56 -4.74 9.37
CA HIS A 265 -2.26 -5.32 10.54
C HIS A 265 -3.63 -5.85 10.13
N GLU A 266 -4.42 -6.28 11.12
CA GLU A 266 -5.85 -6.57 10.99
C GLU A 266 -6.67 -5.46 11.65
N THR A 267 -7.83 -5.12 11.08
CA THR A 267 -8.75 -4.12 11.63
C THR A 267 -10.16 -4.69 11.79
N GLY A 268 -10.78 -4.40 12.94
CA GLY A 268 -12.16 -4.75 13.25
C GLY A 268 -12.34 -6.06 14.01
N GLY A 269 -11.33 -6.93 14.06
CA GLY A 269 -11.47 -8.28 14.61
C GLY A 269 -12.57 -9.06 13.88
N LEU A 270 -12.56 -9.00 12.56
CA LEU A 270 -13.59 -9.58 11.68
C LEU A 270 -13.64 -11.09 11.80
N THR A 271 -14.86 -11.61 11.94
CA THR A 271 -15.15 -13.05 11.94
C THR A 271 -16.30 -13.33 10.99
N LEU A 272 -16.10 -14.25 10.05
CA LEU A 272 -17.17 -14.80 9.20
C LEU A 272 -17.84 -15.94 10.00
N VAL A 273 -19.09 -15.74 10.41
CA VAL A 273 -19.80 -16.67 11.32
C VAL A 273 -20.84 -17.53 10.62
N ASP A 274 -21.32 -17.13 9.44
CA ASP A 274 -22.25 -17.86 8.58
C ASP A 274 -22.28 -17.25 7.19
N GLY A 275 -22.91 -17.90 6.23
CA GLY A 275 -23.09 -17.40 4.88
C GLY A 275 -23.72 -18.41 3.93
N ASP A 276 -23.83 -18.04 2.66
CA ASP A 276 -24.19 -18.93 1.57
C ASP A 276 -23.32 -18.61 0.34
N LEU A 277 -22.52 -19.57 -0.06
CA LEU A 277 -21.58 -19.41 -1.15
C LEU A 277 -22.28 -19.23 -2.51
N ASN A 278 -23.41 -19.89 -2.73
CA ASN A 278 -24.12 -19.80 -4.00
C ASN A 278 -24.83 -18.45 -4.17
N GLU A 279 -25.32 -17.90 -3.06
CA GLU A 279 -25.95 -16.58 -3.02
C GLU A 279 -24.94 -15.45 -2.93
N GLY A 280 -23.72 -15.73 -2.47
CA GLY A 280 -22.72 -14.72 -2.13
C GLY A 280 -23.10 -13.97 -0.83
N ARG A 281 -23.86 -14.62 0.05
CA ARG A 281 -24.30 -14.04 1.32
C ARG A 281 -23.25 -14.30 2.39
N ILE A 282 -22.93 -13.29 3.16
CA ILE A 282 -22.03 -13.37 4.32
C ILE A 282 -22.73 -12.87 5.58
N VAL A 283 -22.40 -13.49 6.71
CA VAL A 283 -22.79 -13.05 8.04
C VAL A 283 -21.53 -12.87 8.87
N CYS A 284 -21.17 -11.64 9.15
CA CYS A 284 -19.95 -11.27 9.83
C CYS A 284 -20.20 -10.66 11.20
N LYS A 285 -19.20 -10.78 12.07
CA LYS A 285 -19.15 -10.07 13.35
C LYS A 285 -17.78 -9.41 13.50
N PHE A 286 -17.79 -8.26 14.15
CA PHE A 286 -16.59 -7.54 14.54
C PHE A 286 -16.44 -7.59 16.06
N SER A 287 -15.22 -7.84 16.53
CA SER A 287 -14.93 -7.89 17.97
C SER A 287 -14.41 -6.57 18.52
N THR A 288 -14.00 -5.65 17.66
CA THR A 288 -13.45 -4.34 18.03
C THR A 288 -13.71 -3.30 16.93
N GLY A 289 -13.68 -2.02 17.29
CA GLY A 289 -13.58 -0.91 16.33
C GLY A 289 -12.12 -0.45 16.12
N GLY A 290 -11.14 -1.23 16.57
CA GLY A 290 -9.72 -0.95 16.41
C GLY A 290 -9.00 -2.10 15.71
N HIS A 291 -7.67 -2.10 15.81
CA HIS A 291 -6.85 -3.18 15.28
C HIS A 291 -6.83 -4.40 16.21
N SER A 292 -6.48 -5.56 15.67
CA SER A 292 -6.29 -6.78 16.45
C SER A 292 -4.93 -7.41 16.21
N GLY A 293 -4.57 -8.38 17.05
CA GLY A 293 -3.30 -9.10 16.99
C GLY A 293 -3.32 -10.33 16.08
N VAL A 294 -4.27 -10.44 15.18
CA VAL A 294 -4.34 -11.53 14.20
C VAL A 294 -3.14 -11.43 13.27
N MET A 295 -2.42 -12.55 13.07
CA MET A 295 -1.42 -12.61 12.01
C MET A 295 -2.06 -12.38 10.66
N VAL A 296 -1.41 -11.60 9.81
CA VAL A 296 -1.91 -11.30 8.46
C VAL A 296 -1.31 -12.22 7.41
N PRO A 297 -2.03 -12.54 6.33
CA PRO A 297 -1.50 -13.37 5.27
C PRO A 297 -0.48 -12.61 4.43
N VAL A 298 0.44 -13.38 3.85
CA VAL A 298 1.38 -12.92 2.83
C VAL A 298 1.23 -13.83 1.63
N TYR A 299 0.73 -13.31 0.54
CA TYR A 299 0.56 -14.01 -0.72
C TYR A 299 1.66 -13.60 -1.68
N ALA A 300 2.21 -14.54 -2.43
CA ALA A 300 3.27 -14.23 -3.37
C ALA A 300 3.07 -14.92 -4.72
N PHE A 301 3.44 -14.21 -5.78
CA PHE A 301 3.31 -14.63 -7.16
C PHE A 301 4.54 -14.18 -7.97
N GLY A 302 5.05 -15.06 -8.84
CA GLY A 302 6.18 -14.75 -9.72
C GLY A 302 7.54 -15.22 -9.19
N PRO A 303 8.64 -14.81 -9.83
CA PRO A 303 9.99 -15.25 -9.47
C PRO A 303 10.38 -14.87 -8.04
N GLY A 304 10.78 -15.85 -7.23
CA GLY A 304 11.16 -15.65 -5.82
C GLY A 304 10.00 -15.73 -4.84
N ALA A 305 8.78 -16.00 -5.30
CA ALA A 305 7.57 -16.12 -4.46
C ALA A 305 7.70 -17.23 -3.40
N GLU A 306 8.45 -18.29 -3.67
CA GLU A 306 8.72 -19.39 -2.73
C GLU A 306 9.37 -18.94 -1.40
N ASN A 307 10.00 -17.77 -1.39
CA ASN A 307 10.61 -17.20 -0.18
C ASN A 307 9.60 -16.66 0.84
N PHE A 308 8.32 -16.55 0.47
CA PHE A 308 7.27 -15.96 1.31
C PHE A 308 6.36 -17.00 1.96
N THR A 309 6.85 -18.21 2.19
CA THR A 309 6.16 -19.29 2.91
C THR A 309 6.53 -19.33 4.37
N GLY A 310 5.65 -19.90 5.21
CA GLY A 310 5.86 -20.08 6.63
C GLY A 310 5.35 -18.90 7.48
N ILE A 311 5.79 -18.84 8.73
CA ILE A 311 5.41 -17.80 9.70
C ILE A 311 6.66 -16.99 10.02
N PHE A 312 6.59 -15.68 9.82
CA PHE A 312 7.76 -14.80 9.97
C PHE A 312 7.38 -13.41 10.50
N GLU A 313 8.36 -12.56 10.75
CA GLU A 313 8.16 -11.17 11.15
C GLU A 313 7.75 -10.29 9.96
N ASN A 314 6.95 -9.25 10.17
CA ASN A 314 6.63 -8.30 9.10
C ASN A 314 7.90 -7.62 8.53
N THR A 315 8.92 -7.43 9.35
CA THR A 315 10.24 -6.93 8.92
C THR A 315 10.94 -7.84 7.90
N ASP A 316 10.67 -9.14 7.93
CA ASP A 316 11.30 -10.10 7.01
C ASP A 316 10.87 -9.88 5.55
N ILE A 317 9.69 -9.30 5.32
CA ILE A 317 9.21 -8.96 3.98
C ILE A 317 10.18 -7.99 3.30
N PHE A 318 10.59 -6.94 4.01
CA PHE A 318 11.61 -6.01 3.52
C PHE A 318 12.92 -6.72 3.16
N TRP A 319 13.44 -7.54 4.08
CA TRP A 319 14.74 -8.20 3.87
C TRP A 319 14.71 -9.20 2.70
N LYS A 320 13.58 -9.88 2.51
CA LYS A 320 13.37 -10.78 1.36
C LYS A 320 13.34 -9.99 0.06
N ILE A 321 12.58 -8.89 -0.01
CA ILE A 321 12.52 -8.00 -1.18
C ILE A 321 13.88 -7.38 -1.47
N LYS A 322 14.55 -6.84 -0.46
CA LYS A 322 15.88 -6.25 -0.55
C LYS A 322 16.88 -7.22 -1.18
N LYS A 323 16.89 -8.47 -0.72
CA LYS A 323 17.75 -9.53 -1.26
C LYS A 323 17.43 -9.83 -2.72
N LEU A 324 16.16 -9.91 -3.10
CA LEU A 324 15.73 -10.22 -4.47
C LEU A 324 16.06 -9.12 -5.47
N LEU A 325 16.04 -7.85 -5.03
CA LEU A 325 16.42 -6.69 -5.84
C LEU A 325 17.91 -6.35 -5.74
N ASN A 326 18.68 -7.04 -4.91
CA ASN A 326 20.09 -6.76 -4.61
C ASN A 326 20.32 -5.30 -4.13
N LEU A 327 19.44 -4.80 -3.26
CA LEU A 327 19.51 -3.45 -2.66
C LEU A 327 20.49 -3.36 -1.49
#